data_eac308e7391a07de831694b6d99f3fa5
#
_entry.id   eac308e7391a07de831694b6d99f3fa5
#
_cell.length_a   1.000
_cell.length_b   1.000
_cell.length_c   1.000
_cell.angle_alpha   90.00
_cell.angle_beta   90.00
_cell.angle_gamma   90.00
#
_symmetry.space_group_name_H-M   'P 1'
#
loop_
_entity.id
_entity.type
_entity.pdbx_description
1 polymer ?
#
loop_
_entity_poly.entity_id
_entity_poly.type
_entity_poly.pdbx_seq_one_letter_code
_entity_poly.pdbx_strand_id
1 'polypeptide(L)'
;LRSQYAAVPNKEYETIFDGPYIDKKHHGVILNVMEQQRSDFFEFTYNKEKYHFYLYPLGLNGWYLLCANTEWGHLHQVVSIIFTIAGGFLFVLLLSIALIIYGYIIIRKNGNNLIKIAYFDKVTGAENYIRFEQRFEECVKHTKEYSIVAVNILNFKFFNELFGKKYADLILNELCKKIRSSIADNEFFCRENADQFYILIQDTDKVRIKNRMDDISSSMSEYSRKNKNGYDINIYCGVAIHGNPHQALLAQKFIRENTKERIHFYDEDIHKVELRNNYVESHMEHALENKEFKLYLQPKVRLADSSVS
;
A
#
# COMPACT_ATOMS: atom_id res chain seq x y z
N LEU A 1 66.71 25.94 27.36
CA LEU A 1 65.81 24.88 26.93
C LEU A 1 64.54 25.54 26.35
N ARG A 2 64.33 25.51 25.01
CA ARG A 2 63.04 25.89 24.41
C ARG A 2 62.24 24.60 24.21
N SER A 3 61.11 24.51 24.85
CA SER A 3 60.12 23.46 24.59
C SER A 3 59.15 23.91 23.49
N GLN A 4 58.98 23.12 22.45
CA GLN A 4 58.01 23.37 21.37
C GLN A 4 56.64 22.74 21.66
N TYR A 5 56.46 22.01 22.78
CA TYR A 5 55.19 21.34 23.09
C TYR A 5 54.57 21.86 24.35
N ALA A 6 53.24 22.01 24.33
CA ALA A 6 52.39 22.66 25.35
C ALA A 6 52.35 22.04 26.75
N ALA A 7 53.05 20.93 27.02
CA ALA A 7 53.10 20.31 28.31
C ALA A 7 54.18 20.92 29.25
N VAL A 8 55.09 21.72 28.70
CA VAL A 8 56.09 22.44 29.49
C VAL A 8 55.83 23.92 29.35
N PRO A 9 55.58 24.65 30.43
CA PRO A 9 55.36 26.11 30.32
C PRO A 9 56.61 26.72 29.68
N ASN A 10 56.36 27.71 28.80
CA ASN A 10 57.40 28.46 28.06
C ASN A 10 58.31 29.28 29.02
N LYS A 11 58.96 28.57 29.97
CA LYS A 11 59.97 29.15 30.82
C LYS A 11 61.34 28.72 30.35
N GLU A 12 62.24 29.66 30.15
CA GLU A 12 63.65 29.40 29.99
C GLU A 12 64.22 29.06 31.34
N TYR A 13 64.81 27.86 31.45
CA TYR A 13 65.56 27.42 32.61
C TYR A 13 67.05 27.48 32.27
N GLU A 14 67.87 27.97 33.21
CA GLU A 14 69.33 28.00 33.01
C GLU A 14 69.90 26.62 32.98
N THR A 15 69.39 25.72 33.76
CA THR A 15 69.75 24.30 33.78
C THR A 15 68.54 23.39 33.71
N ILE A 16 68.73 22.11 33.34
CA ILE A 16 67.67 21.10 33.36
C ILE A 16 67.13 20.85 34.77
N PHE A 17 67.86 21.22 35.79
CA PHE A 17 67.49 21.01 37.19
C PHE A 17 66.70 22.17 37.78
N ASP A 18 66.55 23.27 37.12
CA ASP A 18 65.77 24.42 37.57
C ASP A 18 64.27 24.26 37.36
N GLY A 19 63.88 23.22 36.59
CA GLY A 19 62.51 22.91 36.31
C GLY A 19 61.88 22.04 37.44
N PRO A 20 60.57 22.10 37.56
CA PRO A 20 59.89 21.34 38.61
C PRO A 20 59.77 19.83 38.33
N TYR A 21 60.30 19.40 37.20
CA TYR A 21 60.07 18.05 36.69
C TYR A 21 61.12 17.02 37.19
N ILE A 22 62.28 17.48 37.61
CA ILE A 22 63.39 16.62 38.05
C ILE A 22 63.52 16.75 39.59
N ASP A 23 63.16 15.70 40.30
CA ASP A 23 63.35 15.67 41.74
C ASP A 23 64.82 15.72 42.11
N LYS A 24 65.17 16.51 43.15
CA LYS A 24 66.53 16.69 43.64
C LYS A 24 67.33 15.41 43.89
N LYS A 25 66.63 14.33 44.28
CA LYS A 25 67.21 13.02 44.51
C LYS A 25 67.84 12.40 43.23
N HIS A 26 67.39 12.81 42.05
CA HIS A 26 67.87 12.27 40.77
C HIS A 26 68.97 13.13 40.14
N HIS A 27 69.26 14.35 40.65
CA HIS A 27 70.26 15.26 40.11
C HIS A 27 71.63 14.57 40.02
N GLY A 28 72.12 13.90 41.10
CA GLY A 28 73.41 13.24 41.08
C GLY A 28 73.51 12.06 40.11
N VAL A 29 72.38 11.34 39.91
CA VAL A 29 72.34 10.23 38.96
C VAL A 29 72.38 10.74 37.53
N ILE A 30 71.67 11.81 37.21
CA ILE A 30 71.64 12.43 35.88
C ILE A 30 73.02 13.01 35.56
N LEU A 31 73.67 13.69 36.50
CA LEU A 31 75.02 14.21 36.32
C LEU A 31 76.04 13.09 36.05
N ASN A 32 76.00 11.99 36.78
CA ASN A 32 76.85 10.84 36.56
C ASN A 32 76.66 10.20 35.18
N VAL A 33 75.38 10.10 34.70
CA VAL A 33 75.08 9.63 33.36
C VAL A 33 75.64 10.56 32.27
N MET A 34 75.60 11.85 32.52
CA MET A 34 76.16 12.86 31.61
C MET A 34 77.70 12.82 31.60
N GLU A 35 78.34 12.65 32.76
CA GLU A 35 79.79 12.51 32.82
C GLU A 35 80.29 11.24 32.11
N GLN A 36 79.54 10.16 32.20
CA GLN A 36 79.88 8.89 31.53
C GLN A 36 79.50 8.85 30.05
N GLN A 37 78.96 9.91 29.47
CA GLN A 37 78.50 10.01 28.07
C GLN A 37 77.65 8.85 27.62
N ARG A 38 76.74 8.36 28.46
CA ARG A 38 75.83 7.27 28.13
C ARG A 38 74.40 7.78 28.02
N SER A 39 73.58 7.01 27.31
CA SER A 39 72.11 7.20 27.32
C SER A 39 71.49 6.55 28.52
N ASP A 40 70.50 7.17 29.09
CA ASP A 40 69.72 6.57 30.20
C ASP A 40 68.26 7.07 30.17
N PHE A 41 67.43 6.38 30.98
CA PHE A 41 66.00 6.62 31.07
C PHE A 41 65.65 6.83 32.54
N PHE A 42 64.80 7.87 32.78
CA PHE A 42 64.36 8.24 34.12
C PHE A 42 62.85 8.44 34.17
N GLU A 43 62.24 7.95 35.23
CA GLU A 43 60.82 8.18 35.53
C GLU A 43 60.66 9.16 36.67
N PHE A 44 59.80 10.14 36.47
CA PHE A 44 59.46 11.12 37.50
C PHE A 44 57.97 11.22 37.64
N THR A 45 57.51 11.53 38.83
CA THR A 45 56.10 11.85 39.09
C THR A 45 56.00 13.32 39.49
N TYR A 46 55.27 14.10 38.68
CA TYR A 46 54.99 15.49 38.98
C TYR A 46 53.53 15.76 38.84
N ASN A 47 52.90 16.44 39.82
CA ASN A 47 51.45 16.68 39.86
C ASN A 47 50.56 15.42 39.64
N LYS A 48 51.00 14.30 40.17
CA LYS A 48 50.35 12.99 40.01
C LYS A 48 50.45 12.38 38.60
N GLU A 49 51.17 13.02 37.68
CA GLU A 49 51.45 12.48 36.35
C GLU A 49 52.86 11.90 36.32
N LYS A 50 53.01 10.76 35.66
CA LYS A 50 54.30 10.16 35.38
C LYS A 50 54.89 10.69 34.13
N TYR A 51 56.14 11.14 34.18
CA TYR A 51 56.95 11.63 33.10
C TYR A 51 58.08 10.67 32.83
N HIS A 52 58.33 10.40 31.57
CA HIS A 52 59.45 9.60 31.09
C HIS A 52 60.45 10.54 30.42
N PHE A 53 61.67 10.54 30.96
CA PHE A 53 62.75 11.34 30.42
C PHE A 53 63.82 10.42 29.82
N TYR A 54 64.17 10.67 28.60
CA TYR A 54 65.23 9.99 27.87
C TYR A 54 66.35 10.97 27.65
N LEU A 55 67.54 10.64 28.18
CA LEU A 55 68.77 11.37 27.94
C LEU A 55 69.62 10.61 26.89
N TYR A 56 69.98 11.32 25.83
CA TYR A 56 70.77 10.74 24.76
C TYR A 56 71.95 11.65 24.42
N PRO A 57 73.24 11.19 24.54
CA PRO A 57 74.40 11.98 24.21
C PRO A 57 74.50 12.19 22.69
N LEU A 58 74.70 13.42 22.25
CA LEU A 58 74.82 13.74 20.83
C LEU A 58 76.21 13.57 20.24
N GLY A 59 77.19 13.21 21.08
CA GLY A 59 78.56 13.03 20.67
C GLY A 59 79.34 14.33 20.25
N LEU A 60 78.69 15.48 20.46
CA LEU A 60 79.22 16.80 20.11
C LEU A 60 79.27 17.67 21.38
N ASN A 61 80.42 18.21 21.72
CA ASN A 61 80.63 19.22 22.79
C ASN A 61 79.95 18.90 24.16
N GLY A 62 79.75 17.61 24.50
CA GLY A 62 79.08 17.22 25.72
C GLY A 62 77.57 17.51 25.72
N TRP A 63 76.95 17.68 24.56
CA TRP A 63 75.53 17.97 24.44
C TRP A 63 74.66 16.71 24.58
N TYR A 64 73.48 16.86 25.20
CA TYR A 64 72.51 15.82 25.41
C TYR A 64 71.16 16.24 24.79
N LEU A 65 70.51 15.28 24.17
CA LEU A 65 69.09 15.40 23.82
C LEU A 65 68.27 14.89 24.98
N LEU A 66 67.40 15.74 25.49
CA LEU A 66 66.43 15.37 26.54
C LEU A 66 65.05 15.29 25.90
N CYS A 67 64.49 14.10 25.84
CA CYS A 67 63.09 13.89 25.43
C CYS A 67 62.24 13.63 26.66
N ALA A 68 61.20 14.42 26.84
CA ALA A 68 60.20 14.23 27.93
C ALA A 68 58.86 13.84 27.32
N ASN A 69 58.26 12.80 27.89
CA ASN A 69 56.94 12.37 27.48
C ASN A 69 56.11 12.02 28.72
N THR A 70 54.78 12.22 28.65
CA THR A 70 53.84 11.84 29.71
C THR A 70 53.19 10.53 29.37
N GLU A 71 53.13 9.60 30.34
CA GLU A 71 52.49 8.29 30.12
C GLU A 71 51.00 8.40 29.70
N TRP A 72 50.31 9.39 30.22
CA TRP A 72 48.88 9.58 29.97
C TRP A 72 48.50 10.38 28.71
N GLY A 73 49.39 11.21 28.22
CA GLY A 73 49.10 12.13 27.10
C GLY A 73 48.74 11.40 25.80
N HIS A 74 49.43 10.32 25.48
CA HIS A 74 49.17 9.51 24.29
C HIS A 74 47.98 8.57 24.45
N LEU A 75 47.82 7.94 25.61
CA LEU A 75 46.71 7.06 25.89
C LEU A 75 45.35 7.77 25.81
N HIS A 76 45.27 8.98 26.39
CA HIS A 76 44.02 9.76 26.34
C HIS A 76 43.63 10.16 24.93
N GLN A 77 44.58 10.54 24.07
CA GLN A 77 44.33 10.87 22.68
C GLN A 77 43.86 9.65 21.89
N VAL A 78 44.52 8.48 22.06
CA VAL A 78 44.12 7.24 21.37
C VAL A 78 42.73 6.78 21.80
N VAL A 79 42.43 6.81 23.09
CA VAL A 79 41.10 6.45 23.63
C VAL A 79 40.01 7.39 23.09
N SER A 80 40.27 8.71 23.04
CA SER A 80 39.34 9.68 22.49
C SER A 80 39.04 9.42 20.99
N ILE A 81 40.06 9.09 20.19
CA ILE A 81 39.90 8.73 18.78
C ILE A 81 39.05 7.45 18.63
N ILE A 82 39.32 6.42 19.43
CA ILE A 82 38.54 5.18 19.42
C ILE A 82 37.08 5.44 19.73
N PHE A 83 36.76 6.23 20.77
CA PHE A 83 35.36 6.59 21.09
C PHE A 83 34.69 7.41 19.99
N THR A 84 35.42 8.32 19.33
CA THR A 84 34.89 9.09 18.21
C THR A 84 34.55 8.19 17.03
N ILE A 85 35.45 7.27 16.68
CA ILE A 85 35.23 6.31 15.58
C ILE A 85 34.07 5.37 15.93
N ALA A 86 34.06 4.80 17.15
CA ALA A 86 32.99 3.92 17.61
C ALA A 86 31.63 4.63 17.61
N GLY A 87 31.59 5.88 18.07
CA GLY A 87 30.37 6.70 18.02
C GLY A 87 29.89 6.96 16.58
N GLY A 88 30.83 7.24 15.67
CA GLY A 88 30.53 7.38 14.25
C GLY A 88 29.92 6.10 13.62
N PHE A 89 30.54 4.94 13.92
CA PHE A 89 29.99 3.65 13.47
C PHE A 89 28.60 3.37 14.04
N LEU A 90 28.39 3.63 15.34
CA LEU A 90 27.09 3.46 15.97
C LEU A 90 26.03 4.36 15.34
N PHE A 91 26.37 5.62 15.05
CA PHE A 91 25.46 6.55 14.38
C PHE A 91 25.06 6.06 12.99
N VAL A 92 26.03 5.63 12.16
CA VAL A 92 25.77 5.09 10.82
C VAL A 92 24.89 3.83 10.90
N LEU A 93 25.15 2.96 11.87
CA LEU A 93 24.36 1.75 12.09
C LEU A 93 22.91 2.09 12.47
N LEU A 94 22.68 3.02 13.38
CA LEU A 94 21.35 3.46 13.77
C LEU A 94 20.61 4.12 12.60
N LEU A 95 21.32 4.94 11.82
CA LEU A 95 20.75 5.57 10.62
C LEU A 95 20.33 4.53 9.57
N SER A 96 21.17 3.51 9.34
CA SER A 96 20.85 2.44 8.39
C SER A 96 19.63 1.62 8.84
N ILE A 97 19.53 1.29 10.13
CA ILE A 97 18.36 0.61 10.70
C ILE A 97 17.09 1.47 10.51
N ALA A 98 17.17 2.76 10.80
CA ALA A 98 16.04 3.68 10.62
C ALA A 98 15.58 3.73 9.15
N LEU A 99 16.51 3.78 8.20
CA LEU A 99 16.21 3.76 6.77
C LEU A 99 15.55 2.44 6.32
N ILE A 100 16.02 1.31 6.83
CA ILE A 100 15.44 0.00 6.55
C ILE A 100 13.99 -0.07 7.07
N ILE A 101 13.76 0.35 8.31
CA ILE A 101 12.41 0.39 8.91
C ILE A 101 11.50 1.32 8.12
N TYR A 102 11.97 2.51 7.76
CA TYR A 102 11.22 3.47 6.95
C TYR A 102 10.86 2.90 5.57
N GLY A 103 11.81 2.27 4.88
CA GLY A 103 11.60 1.59 3.61
C GLY A 103 10.55 0.47 3.72
N TYR A 104 10.65 -0.35 4.77
CA TYR A 104 9.68 -1.41 5.05
C TYR A 104 8.25 -0.87 5.23
N ILE A 105 8.09 0.21 6.00
CA ILE A 105 6.78 0.86 6.23
C ILE A 105 6.19 1.38 4.90
N ILE A 106 7.01 2.03 4.07
CA ILE A 106 6.57 2.54 2.76
C ILE A 106 6.14 1.39 1.83
N ILE A 107 6.96 0.35 1.72
CA ILE A 107 6.65 -0.81 0.85
C ILE A 107 5.35 -1.47 1.31
N ARG A 108 5.18 -1.69 2.60
CA ARG A 108 3.96 -2.29 3.16
C ARG A 108 2.72 -1.42 2.91
N LYS A 109 2.84 -0.11 3.11
CA LYS A 109 1.73 0.84 2.86
C LYS A 109 1.36 0.88 1.37
N ASN A 110 2.35 0.93 0.50
CA ASN A 110 2.13 0.95 -0.95
C ASN A 110 1.56 -0.39 -1.45
N GLY A 111 2.07 -1.53 -0.95
CA GLY A 111 1.52 -2.85 -1.27
C GLY A 111 0.05 -2.98 -0.89
N ASN A 112 -0.34 -2.56 0.31
CA ASN A 112 -1.74 -2.57 0.73
C ASN A 112 -2.62 -1.64 -0.11
N ASN A 113 -2.11 -0.49 -0.54
CA ASN A 113 -2.83 0.42 -1.43
C ASN A 113 -2.99 -0.19 -2.84
N LEU A 114 -1.95 -0.83 -3.36
CA LEU A 114 -2.02 -1.53 -4.66
C LEU A 114 -3.06 -2.66 -4.63
N ILE A 115 -3.08 -3.47 -3.58
CA ILE A 115 -4.09 -4.52 -3.38
C ILE A 115 -5.51 -3.92 -3.35
N LYS A 116 -5.71 -2.82 -2.62
CA LYS A 116 -7.01 -2.14 -2.58
C LYS A 116 -7.45 -1.63 -3.96
N ILE A 117 -6.54 -1.02 -4.71
CA ILE A 117 -6.84 -0.50 -6.04
C ILE A 117 -7.06 -1.65 -7.04
N ALA A 118 -6.30 -2.74 -6.94
CA ALA A 118 -6.39 -3.86 -7.84
C ALA A 118 -7.64 -4.72 -7.64
N TYR A 119 -8.15 -4.84 -6.41
CA TYR A 119 -9.17 -5.83 -6.07
C TYR A 119 -10.46 -5.28 -5.46
N PHE A 120 -10.53 -3.97 -5.16
CA PHE A 120 -11.70 -3.39 -4.51
C PHE A 120 -12.24 -2.17 -5.26
N ASP A 121 -13.56 -2.04 -5.28
CA ASP A 121 -14.25 -0.87 -5.81
C ASP A 121 -14.08 0.34 -4.88
N LYS A 122 -13.77 1.49 -5.44
CA LYS A 122 -13.47 2.73 -4.68
C LYS A 122 -14.69 3.35 -4.01
N VAL A 123 -15.88 3.11 -4.54
CA VAL A 123 -17.13 3.72 -4.05
C VAL A 123 -17.72 2.91 -2.92
N THR A 124 -17.83 1.60 -3.11
CA THR A 124 -18.52 0.70 -2.18
C THR A 124 -17.59 -0.07 -1.24
N GLY A 125 -16.30 -0.15 -1.58
CA GLY A 125 -15.35 -1.00 -0.86
C GLY A 125 -15.62 -2.50 -1.00
N ALA A 126 -16.55 -2.90 -1.89
CA ALA A 126 -16.76 -4.30 -2.27
C ALA A 126 -15.58 -4.81 -3.13
N GLU A 127 -15.46 -6.12 -3.25
CA GLU A 127 -14.54 -6.69 -4.24
C GLU A 127 -14.94 -6.18 -5.66
N ASN A 128 -13.95 -5.98 -6.54
CA ASN A 128 -14.20 -5.68 -7.93
C ASN A 128 -14.33 -6.96 -8.77
N TYR A 129 -14.66 -6.82 -10.05
CA TYR A 129 -14.87 -7.96 -10.94
C TYR A 129 -13.62 -8.84 -11.11
N ILE A 130 -12.42 -8.25 -11.13
CA ILE A 130 -11.16 -9.00 -11.24
C ILE A 130 -11.01 -9.98 -10.07
N ARG A 131 -11.28 -9.50 -8.84
CA ARG A 131 -11.20 -10.34 -7.64
C ARG A 131 -12.29 -11.40 -7.63
N PHE A 132 -13.49 -11.04 -8.07
CA PHE A 132 -14.61 -11.97 -8.18
C PHE A 132 -14.30 -13.11 -9.16
N GLU A 133 -13.76 -12.79 -10.34
CA GLU A 133 -13.42 -13.78 -11.37
C GLU A 133 -12.38 -14.79 -10.86
N GLN A 134 -11.32 -14.33 -10.19
CA GLN A 134 -10.34 -15.21 -9.58
C GLN A 134 -10.98 -16.17 -8.55
N ARG A 135 -11.83 -15.64 -7.66
CA ARG A 135 -12.52 -16.46 -6.66
C ARG A 135 -13.54 -17.41 -7.29
N PHE A 136 -14.22 -16.98 -8.34
CA PHE A 136 -15.15 -17.78 -9.10
C PHE A 136 -14.45 -19.00 -9.72
N GLU A 137 -13.34 -18.80 -10.42
CA GLU A 137 -12.56 -19.87 -11.01
C GLU A 137 -12.06 -20.90 -10.00
N GLU A 138 -11.69 -20.45 -8.80
CA GLU A 138 -11.32 -21.34 -7.68
C GLU A 138 -12.53 -22.08 -7.14
N CYS A 139 -13.66 -21.40 -6.93
CA CYS A 139 -14.87 -21.96 -6.35
C CYS A 139 -15.46 -23.08 -7.21
N VAL A 140 -15.59 -22.88 -8.52
CA VAL A 140 -16.19 -23.86 -9.44
C VAL A 140 -15.39 -25.17 -9.55
N LYS A 141 -14.11 -25.18 -9.19
CA LYS A 141 -13.30 -26.42 -9.13
C LYS A 141 -13.71 -27.32 -7.97
N HIS A 142 -14.26 -26.73 -6.92
CA HIS A 142 -14.55 -27.41 -5.65
C HIS A 142 -16.04 -27.54 -5.33
N THR A 143 -16.88 -26.69 -5.94
CA THR A 143 -18.32 -26.63 -5.65
C THR A 143 -19.11 -26.82 -6.95
N LYS A 144 -20.03 -27.79 -6.95
CA LYS A 144 -20.93 -28.04 -8.09
C LYS A 144 -22.28 -27.36 -7.94
N GLU A 145 -22.71 -27.09 -6.70
CA GLU A 145 -23.99 -26.46 -6.38
C GLU A 145 -23.79 -24.96 -6.18
N TYR A 146 -23.96 -24.19 -7.25
CA TYR A 146 -23.84 -22.72 -7.20
C TYR A 146 -24.71 -22.07 -8.27
N SER A 147 -25.01 -20.81 -8.05
CA SER A 147 -25.64 -19.91 -9.03
C SER A 147 -24.94 -18.57 -9.05
N ILE A 148 -24.85 -17.97 -10.22
CA ILE A 148 -24.37 -16.59 -10.39
C ILE A 148 -25.59 -15.70 -10.59
N VAL A 149 -25.65 -14.60 -9.82
CA VAL A 149 -26.70 -13.60 -9.93
C VAL A 149 -26.07 -12.28 -10.39
N ALA A 150 -26.48 -11.79 -11.52
CA ALA A 150 -26.20 -10.43 -11.98
C ALA A 150 -27.30 -9.49 -11.46
N VAL A 151 -26.93 -8.45 -10.69
CA VAL A 151 -27.85 -7.51 -10.05
C VAL A 151 -27.59 -6.11 -10.58
N ASN A 152 -28.65 -5.37 -10.89
CA ASN A 152 -28.56 -3.99 -11.36
C ASN A 152 -29.74 -3.16 -10.82
N ILE A 153 -29.62 -1.83 -10.79
CA ILE A 153 -30.65 -0.91 -10.30
C ILE A 153 -31.45 -0.38 -11.48
N LEU A 154 -32.78 -0.48 -11.41
CA LEU A 154 -33.63 0.01 -12.47
C LEU A 154 -33.51 1.53 -12.61
N ASN A 155 -33.21 1.99 -13.84
CA ASN A 155 -33.09 3.41 -14.20
C ASN A 155 -32.02 4.17 -13.41
N PHE A 156 -30.93 3.52 -12.97
CA PHE A 156 -29.86 4.14 -12.17
C PHE A 156 -29.24 5.38 -12.85
N LYS A 157 -29.07 5.36 -14.16
CA LYS A 157 -28.55 6.51 -14.92
C LYS A 157 -29.44 7.74 -14.71
N PHE A 158 -30.75 7.61 -14.88
CA PHE A 158 -31.73 8.67 -14.67
C PHE A 158 -31.71 9.18 -13.22
N PHE A 159 -31.59 8.23 -12.27
CA PHE A 159 -31.48 8.54 -10.86
C PHE A 159 -30.22 9.39 -10.55
N ASN A 160 -29.10 9.04 -11.15
CA ASN A 160 -27.84 9.78 -11.00
C ASN A 160 -27.93 11.21 -11.61
N GLU A 161 -28.65 11.37 -12.71
CA GLU A 161 -28.89 12.69 -13.35
C GLU A 161 -29.79 13.57 -12.46
N LEU A 162 -30.83 13.01 -11.83
CA LEU A 162 -31.78 13.78 -11.00
C LEU A 162 -31.21 14.18 -9.64
N PHE A 163 -30.54 13.25 -8.96
CA PHE A 163 -30.14 13.42 -7.54
C PHE A 163 -28.64 13.66 -7.38
N GLY A 164 -27.88 13.54 -8.46
CA GLY A 164 -26.43 13.71 -8.48
C GLY A 164 -25.63 12.54 -7.93
N LYS A 165 -24.35 12.55 -8.25
CA LYS A 165 -23.40 11.46 -7.97
C LYS A 165 -23.33 11.07 -6.49
N LYS A 166 -23.33 12.04 -5.58
CA LYS A 166 -23.22 11.76 -4.13
C LYS A 166 -24.37 10.88 -3.62
N TYR A 167 -25.58 11.16 -4.09
CA TYR A 167 -26.73 10.38 -3.71
C TYR A 167 -26.75 8.99 -4.38
N ALA A 168 -26.34 8.92 -5.64
CA ALA A 168 -26.13 7.64 -6.34
C ALA A 168 -25.13 6.75 -5.61
N ASP A 169 -24.00 7.31 -5.14
CA ASP A 169 -22.99 6.59 -4.35
C ASP A 169 -23.56 6.07 -3.00
N LEU A 170 -24.47 6.81 -2.35
CA LEU A 170 -25.17 6.33 -1.15
C LEU A 170 -26.05 5.11 -1.44
N ILE A 171 -26.80 5.12 -2.55
CA ILE A 171 -27.62 3.99 -2.97
C ILE A 171 -26.79 2.76 -3.27
N LEU A 172 -25.67 2.92 -3.98
CA LEU A 172 -24.75 1.83 -4.28
C LEU A 172 -24.17 1.22 -2.98
N ASN A 173 -23.79 2.07 -2.03
CA ASN A 173 -23.30 1.62 -0.73
C ASN A 173 -24.40 0.88 0.07
N GLU A 174 -25.64 1.34 -0.01
CA GLU A 174 -26.73 0.65 0.68
C GLU A 174 -27.04 -0.71 0.05
N LEU A 175 -27.09 -0.80 -1.29
CA LEU A 175 -27.23 -2.08 -1.99
C LEU A 175 -26.09 -3.03 -1.62
N CYS A 176 -24.85 -2.53 -1.59
CA CYS A 176 -23.69 -3.31 -1.13
C CYS A 176 -23.86 -3.86 0.29
N LYS A 177 -24.39 -3.08 1.23
CA LYS A 177 -24.69 -3.53 2.60
C LYS A 177 -25.78 -4.60 2.63
N LYS A 178 -26.86 -4.41 1.85
CA LYS A 178 -27.96 -5.40 1.77
C LYS A 178 -27.50 -6.72 1.19
N ILE A 179 -26.72 -6.69 0.11
CA ILE A 179 -26.12 -7.91 -0.45
C ILE A 179 -25.23 -8.59 0.60
N ARG A 180 -24.33 -7.82 1.23
CA ARG A 180 -23.41 -8.37 2.26
C ARG A 180 -24.14 -9.01 3.44
N SER A 181 -25.26 -8.45 3.86
CA SER A 181 -26.06 -9.03 4.97
C SER A 181 -26.89 -10.25 4.57
N SER A 182 -27.07 -10.50 3.26
CA SER A 182 -27.86 -11.61 2.74
C SER A 182 -27.03 -12.81 2.30
N ILE A 183 -25.70 -12.67 2.16
CA ILE A 183 -24.80 -13.76 1.73
C ILE A 183 -24.22 -14.53 2.91
N ALA A 184 -23.97 -15.83 2.73
CA ALA A 184 -23.30 -16.70 3.68
C ALA A 184 -21.77 -16.56 3.60
N ASP A 185 -21.02 -17.13 4.57
CA ASP A 185 -19.55 -17.02 4.66
C ASP A 185 -18.79 -17.59 3.43
N ASN A 186 -19.39 -18.58 2.78
CA ASN A 186 -18.83 -19.24 1.59
C ASN A 186 -19.29 -18.62 0.27
N GLU A 187 -20.15 -17.60 0.32
CA GLU A 187 -20.63 -16.82 -0.80
C GLU A 187 -19.88 -15.50 -0.92
N PHE A 188 -19.86 -14.90 -2.08
CA PHE A 188 -19.20 -13.63 -2.29
C PHE A 188 -19.83 -12.83 -3.43
N PHE A 189 -19.53 -11.54 -3.45
CA PHE A 189 -20.05 -10.64 -4.45
C PHE A 189 -19.03 -9.58 -4.82
N CYS A 190 -19.25 -8.97 -5.98
CA CYS A 190 -18.46 -7.81 -6.42
C CYS A 190 -19.36 -6.72 -7.00
N ARG A 191 -18.76 -5.55 -7.14
CA ARG A 191 -19.25 -4.50 -8.03
C ARG A 191 -18.32 -4.39 -9.22
N GLU A 192 -18.86 -4.49 -10.44
CA GLU A 192 -18.08 -4.37 -11.65
C GLU A 192 -17.89 -2.89 -12.05
N ASN A 193 -19.00 -2.24 -12.39
CA ASN A 193 -19.03 -0.82 -12.78
C ASN A 193 -20.43 -0.25 -12.57
N ALA A 194 -20.58 1.06 -12.61
CA ALA A 194 -21.87 1.75 -12.45
C ALA A 194 -22.71 1.14 -11.32
N ASP A 195 -23.82 0.48 -11.65
CA ASP A 195 -24.75 -0.20 -10.76
C ASP A 195 -24.78 -1.72 -10.96
N GLN A 196 -23.80 -2.27 -11.68
CA GLN A 196 -23.69 -3.70 -11.93
C GLN A 196 -22.95 -4.43 -10.81
N PHE A 197 -23.63 -5.43 -10.22
CA PHE A 197 -23.08 -6.33 -9.21
C PHE A 197 -23.20 -7.78 -9.68
N TYR A 198 -22.29 -8.63 -9.21
CA TYR A 198 -22.38 -10.08 -9.35
C TYR A 198 -22.30 -10.73 -7.97
N ILE A 199 -23.12 -11.74 -7.75
CA ILE A 199 -23.15 -12.52 -6.52
C ILE A 199 -22.99 -13.98 -6.90
N LEU A 200 -22.07 -14.69 -6.22
CA LEU A 200 -22.04 -16.14 -6.22
C LEU A 200 -22.79 -16.65 -5.01
N ILE A 201 -23.83 -17.42 -5.26
CA ILE A 201 -24.67 -18.04 -4.23
C ILE A 201 -24.46 -19.56 -4.29
N GLN A 202 -24.28 -20.20 -3.16
CA GLN A 202 -24.19 -21.67 -3.07
C GLN A 202 -25.58 -22.30 -2.87
N ASP A 203 -26.44 -22.06 -3.83
CA ASP A 203 -27.79 -22.61 -3.94
C ASP A 203 -28.18 -22.70 -5.41
N THR A 204 -29.01 -23.68 -5.76
CA THR A 204 -29.55 -23.92 -7.09
C THR A 204 -31.08 -23.95 -7.13
N ASP A 205 -31.73 -23.82 -5.98
CA ASP A 205 -33.18 -23.77 -5.89
C ASP A 205 -33.69 -22.39 -6.36
N LYS A 206 -34.45 -22.39 -7.44
CA LYS A 206 -34.99 -21.17 -8.05
C LYS A 206 -35.89 -20.37 -7.10
N VAL A 207 -36.65 -21.04 -6.23
CA VAL A 207 -37.58 -20.40 -5.30
C VAL A 207 -36.81 -19.70 -4.19
N ARG A 208 -35.82 -20.38 -3.60
CA ARG A 208 -34.97 -19.78 -2.56
C ARG A 208 -34.14 -18.60 -3.08
N ILE A 209 -33.55 -18.73 -4.26
CA ILE A 209 -32.79 -17.64 -4.90
C ILE A 209 -33.70 -16.45 -5.17
N LYS A 210 -34.92 -16.71 -5.72
CA LYS A 210 -35.92 -15.67 -5.99
C LYS A 210 -36.29 -14.93 -4.71
N ASN A 211 -36.70 -15.65 -3.67
CA ASN A 211 -37.09 -15.06 -2.39
C ASN A 211 -36.00 -14.18 -1.81
N ARG A 212 -34.76 -14.63 -1.88
CA ARG A 212 -33.58 -13.89 -1.38
C ARG A 212 -33.35 -12.60 -2.15
N MET A 213 -33.52 -12.60 -3.47
CA MET A 213 -33.41 -11.37 -4.28
C MET A 213 -34.60 -10.43 -4.07
N ASP A 214 -35.80 -10.97 -3.88
CA ASP A 214 -36.98 -10.19 -3.55
C ASP A 214 -36.86 -9.51 -2.18
N ASP A 215 -36.22 -10.14 -1.19
CA ASP A 215 -35.94 -9.56 0.13
C ASP A 215 -34.95 -8.38 0.00
N ILE A 216 -33.89 -8.52 -0.79
CA ILE A 216 -32.95 -7.44 -1.08
C ILE A 216 -33.69 -6.28 -1.76
N SER A 217 -34.51 -6.56 -2.79
CA SER A 217 -35.28 -5.56 -3.52
C SER A 217 -36.26 -4.81 -2.60
N SER A 218 -36.95 -5.52 -1.76
CA SER A 218 -37.91 -4.96 -0.78
C SER A 218 -37.20 -4.04 0.21
N SER A 219 -36.04 -4.48 0.71
CA SER A 219 -35.20 -3.69 1.63
C SER A 219 -34.65 -2.40 0.97
N MET A 220 -34.33 -2.42 -0.32
CA MET A 220 -33.93 -1.23 -1.08
C MET A 220 -35.08 -0.25 -1.29
N SER A 221 -36.29 -0.76 -1.61
CA SER A 221 -37.50 0.07 -1.75
C SER A 221 -37.90 0.71 -0.40
N GLU A 222 -37.74 -0.01 0.71
CA GLU A 222 -37.99 0.53 2.06
C GLU A 222 -36.99 1.64 2.41
N TYR A 223 -35.69 1.43 2.10
CA TYR A 223 -34.64 2.44 2.29
C TYR A 223 -34.96 3.73 1.52
N SER A 224 -35.39 3.62 0.27
CA SER A 224 -35.74 4.76 -0.56
C SER A 224 -36.94 5.54 0.01
N ARG A 225 -37.98 4.84 0.44
CA ARG A 225 -39.19 5.47 1.06
C ARG A 225 -38.85 6.21 2.34
N LYS A 226 -38.00 5.65 3.20
CA LYS A 226 -37.55 6.30 4.45
C LYS A 226 -36.76 7.58 4.22
N ASN A 227 -35.98 7.66 3.14
CA ASN A 227 -35.18 8.83 2.81
C ASN A 227 -35.92 9.94 2.03
N LYS A 228 -37.26 9.88 1.99
CA LYS A 228 -38.21 10.92 1.50
C LYS A 228 -38.03 11.37 0.04
N ASN A 229 -37.38 10.59 -0.82
CA ASN A 229 -37.09 11.02 -2.21
C ASN A 229 -38.23 10.69 -3.21
N GLY A 230 -39.29 10.05 -2.78
CA GLY A 230 -40.47 9.77 -3.60
C GLY A 230 -40.27 8.76 -4.75
N TYR A 231 -39.06 8.24 -4.91
CA TYR A 231 -38.72 7.27 -5.95
C TYR A 231 -38.44 5.90 -5.34
N ASP A 232 -39.13 4.88 -5.88
CA ASP A 232 -38.85 3.49 -5.52
C ASP A 232 -37.60 2.99 -6.22
N ILE A 233 -36.61 2.54 -5.42
CA ILE A 233 -35.43 1.87 -5.94
C ILE A 233 -35.74 0.39 -6.08
N ASN A 234 -35.81 -0.05 -7.32
CA ASN A 234 -36.03 -1.43 -7.66
C ASN A 234 -34.76 -2.02 -8.26
N ILE A 235 -34.45 -3.25 -7.90
CA ILE A 235 -33.39 -4.03 -8.52
C ILE A 235 -33.99 -5.04 -9.49
N TYR A 236 -33.22 -5.44 -10.48
CA TYR A 236 -33.52 -6.55 -11.37
C TYR A 236 -32.32 -7.48 -11.47
N CYS A 237 -32.59 -8.76 -11.57
CA CYS A 237 -31.59 -9.81 -11.39
C CYS A 237 -31.69 -10.85 -12.51
N GLY A 238 -30.57 -11.14 -13.19
CA GLY A 238 -30.44 -12.31 -14.01
C GLY A 238 -29.70 -13.42 -13.25
N VAL A 239 -30.16 -14.65 -13.34
CA VAL A 239 -29.63 -15.79 -12.59
C VAL A 239 -29.17 -16.88 -13.56
N ALA A 240 -27.94 -17.36 -13.41
CA ALA A 240 -27.42 -18.52 -14.11
C ALA A 240 -27.06 -19.64 -13.12
N ILE A 241 -27.88 -20.69 -13.10
CA ILE A 241 -27.65 -21.89 -12.28
C ILE A 241 -26.55 -22.71 -12.94
N HIS A 242 -25.51 -23.11 -12.20
CA HIS A 242 -24.30 -23.77 -12.68
C HIS A 242 -23.65 -23.05 -13.86
N GLY A 243 -23.96 -21.76 -14.05
CA GLY A 243 -23.49 -20.94 -15.16
C GLY A 243 -22.36 -20.01 -14.78
N ASN A 244 -22.14 -19.03 -15.64
CA ASN A 244 -21.09 -18.03 -15.50
C ASN A 244 -21.65 -16.59 -15.43
N PRO A 245 -20.84 -15.56 -15.11
CA PRO A 245 -21.31 -14.18 -15.03
C PRO A 245 -21.91 -13.64 -16.33
N HIS A 246 -21.42 -14.05 -17.48
CA HIS A 246 -21.95 -13.65 -18.77
C HIS A 246 -23.37 -14.16 -18.99
N GLN A 247 -23.65 -15.43 -18.66
CA GLN A 247 -25.00 -15.99 -18.76
C GLN A 247 -26.00 -15.31 -17.81
N ALA A 248 -25.56 -14.99 -16.58
CA ALA A 248 -26.40 -14.21 -15.66
C ALA A 248 -26.68 -12.78 -16.19
N LEU A 249 -25.69 -12.14 -16.83
CA LEU A 249 -25.87 -10.83 -17.46
C LEU A 249 -26.84 -10.90 -18.63
N LEU A 250 -26.80 -11.95 -19.47
CA LEU A 250 -27.76 -12.14 -20.56
C LEU A 250 -29.19 -12.27 -20.02
N ALA A 251 -29.40 -13.09 -19.00
CA ALA A 251 -30.69 -13.21 -18.35
C ALA A 251 -31.19 -11.87 -17.78
N GLN A 252 -30.29 -11.05 -17.22
CA GLN A 252 -30.61 -9.72 -16.71
C GLN A 252 -31.01 -8.75 -17.81
N LYS A 253 -30.32 -8.72 -18.97
CA LYS A 253 -30.66 -7.90 -20.12
C LYS A 253 -32.05 -8.20 -20.67
N PHE A 254 -32.43 -9.47 -20.69
CA PHE A 254 -33.73 -9.91 -21.15
C PHE A 254 -34.89 -9.29 -20.37
N ILE A 255 -34.72 -9.08 -19.05
CA ILE A 255 -35.72 -8.41 -18.20
C ILE A 255 -35.90 -6.95 -18.60
N ARG A 256 -34.79 -6.26 -18.91
CA ARG A 256 -34.81 -4.83 -19.26
C ARG A 256 -35.68 -4.54 -20.49
N GLU A 257 -35.81 -5.50 -21.37
CA GLU A 257 -36.63 -5.44 -22.56
C GLU A 257 -38.09 -5.86 -22.30
N ASN A 258 -38.32 -6.70 -21.27
CA ASN A 258 -39.64 -7.24 -20.93
C ASN A 258 -40.04 -6.86 -19.48
N THR A 259 -40.69 -5.75 -19.30
CA THR A 259 -40.90 -4.98 -18.05
C THR A 259 -41.74 -5.61 -16.93
N LYS A 260 -42.17 -6.86 -16.99
CA LYS A 260 -43.06 -7.48 -15.99
C LYS A 260 -42.35 -8.27 -14.89
N GLU A 261 -41.17 -8.81 -15.17
CA GLU A 261 -40.44 -9.64 -14.21
C GLU A 261 -39.22 -8.90 -13.69
N ARG A 262 -38.87 -9.09 -12.41
CA ARG A 262 -37.67 -8.51 -11.79
C ARG A 262 -36.51 -9.50 -11.71
N ILE A 263 -36.79 -10.79 -11.89
CA ILE A 263 -35.80 -11.87 -11.78
C ILE A 263 -36.03 -12.82 -12.94
N HIS A 264 -34.99 -13.09 -13.69
CA HIS A 264 -35.05 -14.02 -14.80
C HIS A 264 -33.92 -15.03 -14.73
N PHE A 265 -34.23 -16.29 -15.00
CA PHE A 265 -33.25 -17.37 -15.02
C PHE A 265 -32.77 -17.61 -16.43
N TYR A 266 -31.46 -17.72 -16.60
CA TYR A 266 -30.86 -18.02 -17.89
C TYR A 266 -31.35 -19.36 -18.41
N ASP A 267 -31.72 -19.38 -19.68
CA ASP A 267 -32.01 -20.59 -20.48
C ASP A 267 -31.35 -20.48 -21.86
N GLU A 268 -31.32 -21.57 -22.58
CA GLU A 268 -30.70 -21.61 -23.92
C GLU A 268 -31.42 -20.77 -24.96
N ASP A 269 -32.71 -20.49 -24.78
CA ASP A 269 -33.51 -19.69 -25.72
C ASP A 269 -33.11 -18.22 -25.66
N ILE A 270 -32.72 -17.71 -24.47
CA ILE A 270 -32.14 -16.37 -24.32
C ILE A 270 -30.87 -16.26 -25.19
N HIS A 271 -30.02 -17.27 -25.15
CA HIS A 271 -28.80 -17.24 -25.97
C HIS A 271 -29.11 -17.22 -27.49
N LYS A 272 -30.09 -17.96 -27.93
CA LYS A 272 -30.54 -17.96 -29.33
C LYS A 272 -31.06 -16.58 -29.75
N VAL A 273 -31.83 -15.93 -28.87
CA VAL A 273 -32.36 -14.57 -29.12
C VAL A 273 -31.20 -13.57 -29.24
N GLU A 274 -30.23 -13.62 -28.31
CA GLU A 274 -29.05 -12.74 -28.39
C GLU A 274 -28.23 -12.95 -29.67
N LEU A 275 -27.97 -14.21 -30.03
CA LEU A 275 -27.29 -14.52 -31.30
C LEU A 275 -28.05 -13.96 -32.53
N ARG A 276 -29.38 -14.09 -32.52
CA ARG A 276 -30.21 -13.57 -33.59
C ARG A 276 -30.17 -12.04 -33.64
N ASN A 277 -30.25 -11.37 -32.51
CA ASN A 277 -30.19 -9.92 -32.43
C ASN A 277 -28.82 -9.40 -32.95
N ASN A 278 -27.73 -10.00 -32.49
CA ASN A 278 -26.38 -9.67 -32.97
C ASN A 278 -26.22 -9.92 -34.47
N TYR A 279 -26.81 -11.01 -35.00
CA TYR A 279 -26.80 -11.26 -36.43
C TYR A 279 -27.54 -10.18 -37.19
N VAL A 280 -28.73 -9.80 -36.74
CA VAL A 280 -29.54 -8.75 -37.37
C VAL A 280 -28.80 -7.41 -37.32
N GLU A 281 -28.27 -7.02 -36.17
CA GLU A 281 -27.53 -5.77 -36.02
C GLU A 281 -26.29 -5.69 -36.91
N SER A 282 -25.51 -6.76 -36.96
CA SER A 282 -24.29 -6.83 -37.79
C SER A 282 -24.54 -6.82 -39.31
N HIS A 283 -25.75 -7.25 -39.74
CA HIS A 283 -26.11 -7.29 -41.15
C HIS A 283 -27.02 -6.13 -41.61
N MET A 284 -27.38 -5.24 -40.67
CA MET A 284 -28.38 -4.18 -40.92
C MET A 284 -27.97 -3.21 -42.08
N GLU A 285 -26.71 -2.77 -42.06
CA GLU A 285 -26.20 -1.88 -43.13
C GLU A 285 -26.22 -2.56 -44.50
N HIS A 286 -25.74 -3.80 -44.56
CA HIS A 286 -25.73 -4.58 -45.80
C HIS A 286 -27.15 -4.86 -46.33
N ALA A 287 -28.09 -5.16 -45.42
CA ALA A 287 -29.51 -5.36 -45.79
C ALA A 287 -30.15 -4.06 -46.28
N LEU A 288 -29.74 -2.90 -45.76
CA LEU A 288 -30.19 -1.59 -46.24
C LEU A 288 -29.65 -1.31 -47.65
N GLU A 289 -28.35 -1.53 -47.88
CA GLU A 289 -27.73 -1.38 -49.22
C GLU A 289 -28.39 -2.29 -50.27
N ASN A 290 -28.68 -3.53 -49.90
CA ASN A 290 -29.34 -4.53 -50.75
C ASN A 290 -30.86 -4.30 -50.90
N LYS A 291 -31.42 -3.25 -50.30
CA LYS A 291 -32.87 -2.93 -50.35
C LYS A 291 -33.76 -4.06 -49.82
N GLU A 292 -33.30 -4.79 -48.82
CA GLU A 292 -34.06 -5.86 -48.19
C GLU A 292 -35.15 -5.34 -47.24
N PHE A 293 -35.01 -4.09 -46.76
CA PHE A 293 -36.02 -3.42 -45.95
C PHE A 293 -37.19 -3.02 -46.78
N LYS A 294 -38.40 -3.36 -46.33
CA LYS A 294 -39.67 -2.95 -46.94
C LYS A 294 -40.42 -2.03 -45.97
N LEU A 295 -40.82 -0.88 -46.50
CA LEU A 295 -41.65 0.06 -45.74
C LEU A 295 -43.10 -0.40 -45.74
N TYR A 296 -43.64 -0.62 -44.55
CA TYR A 296 -45.07 -0.85 -44.36
C TYR A 296 -45.65 0.33 -43.60
N LEU A 297 -46.76 0.89 -44.14
CA LEU A 297 -47.50 1.96 -43.48
C LEU A 297 -48.68 1.37 -42.74
N GLN A 298 -48.84 1.67 -41.47
CA GLN A 298 -50.00 1.32 -40.70
C GLN A 298 -50.95 2.52 -40.65
N PRO A 299 -52.14 2.42 -41.20
CA PRO A 299 -53.09 3.52 -41.18
C PRO A 299 -53.53 3.80 -39.72
N LYS A 300 -53.48 5.06 -39.33
CA LYS A 300 -54.05 5.53 -38.07
C LYS A 300 -55.47 6.04 -38.33
N VAL A 301 -56.44 5.49 -37.65
CA VAL A 301 -57.83 5.94 -37.73
C VAL A 301 -58.11 6.90 -36.61
N ARG A 302 -58.63 8.08 -36.91
CA ARG A 302 -59.06 9.04 -35.92
C ARG A 302 -60.43 8.57 -35.36
N LEU A 303 -60.49 8.35 -34.04
CA LEU A 303 -61.71 7.80 -33.39
C LEU A 303 -62.93 8.74 -33.49
N ALA A 304 -62.72 10.04 -33.65
CA ALA A 304 -63.79 11.06 -33.71
C ALA A 304 -64.61 11.07 -35.01
N ASP A 305 -63.97 10.77 -36.15
CA ASP A 305 -64.58 10.88 -37.47
C ASP A 305 -64.25 9.69 -38.40
N SER A 306 -63.64 8.67 -37.88
CA SER A 306 -63.18 7.48 -38.63
C SER A 306 -62.28 7.79 -39.84
N SER A 307 -61.69 9.00 -39.93
CA SER A 307 -60.75 9.35 -40.97
C SER A 307 -59.43 8.63 -40.79
N VAL A 308 -58.80 8.25 -41.91
CA VAL A 308 -57.49 7.59 -41.96
C VAL A 308 -56.43 8.64 -42.28
N SER A 309 -55.35 8.72 -41.47
CA SER A 309 -54.19 9.57 -41.71
C SER A 309 -52.95 8.75 -41.92
#